data_6c06c29bd48be423c544a7e002119002
#
_entry.id   6c06c29bd48be423c544a7e002119002
#
_cell.length_a   1.000
_cell.length_b   1.000
_cell.length_c   1.000
_cell.angle_alpha   90.00
_cell.angle_beta   90.00
_cell.angle_gamma   90.00
#
_symmetry.space_group_name_H-M   'P 1'
#
loop_
_entity.id
_entity.type
_entity.pdbx_description
1 polymer ?
#
loop_
_entity_poly.entity_id
_entity_poly.type
_entity_poly.pdbx_seq_one_letter_code
_entity_poly.pdbx_strand_id
1 'polypeptide(L)'
;MEKLPLFIPKQLTTVAVIFVALILFIFLLMLFKYGWLYIQALASGAPISLIQLVGMTFRRVNARVIVDSRIMAKKAGMDIDTPLLEAHYLAGGNVSNVVRALIAANKANLDLGFNQACAIDLAGRDVLDAVRTSVTPKIIDCPDPKRGRETIDGVAKDGIQLKVKARVTVRTNMQRLVGGAREETVIARVGEGIVSSIGSALTHKNVLESPDLISKQVLHKGLDAGTAFEILSIDIADVDVGD
;
A
#
# COMPACT_ATOMS: atom_id res chain seq x y z
N MET A 1 5.39 47.85 -59.90
CA MET A 1 5.83 46.78 -58.99
C MET A 1 5.08 45.49 -59.30
N GLU A 2 5.65 44.72 -60.18
CA GLU A 2 5.06 43.49 -60.77
C GLU A 2 5.23 42.36 -59.69
N LYS A 3 4.11 41.81 -59.28
CA LYS A 3 4.13 40.66 -58.37
C LYS A 3 4.61 39.43 -59.15
N LEU A 4 5.85 39.00 -58.92
CA LEU A 4 6.40 37.77 -59.43
C LEU A 4 5.46 36.61 -59.01
N PRO A 5 4.86 35.82 -59.90
CA PRO A 5 4.09 34.65 -59.54
C PRO A 5 5.08 33.60 -58.98
N LEU A 6 4.92 33.27 -57.70
CA LEU A 6 5.70 32.21 -57.04
C LEU A 6 5.32 30.90 -57.74
N PHE A 7 6.11 30.48 -58.74
CA PHE A 7 5.92 29.22 -59.46
C PHE A 7 6.33 28.06 -58.56
N ILE A 8 5.39 27.66 -57.65
CA ILE A 8 5.59 26.47 -56.82
C ILE A 8 5.40 25.24 -57.71
N PRO A 9 6.43 24.42 -57.93
CA PRO A 9 6.32 23.27 -58.82
C PRO A 9 5.20 22.31 -58.31
N LYS A 10 4.35 21.85 -59.23
CA LYS A 10 3.20 20.95 -58.92
C LYS A 10 3.59 19.75 -58.03
N GLN A 11 4.81 19.28 -58.14
CA GLN A 11 5.36 18.22 -57.26
C GLN A 11 5.49 18.66 -55.80
N LEU A 12 5.85 19.92 -55.51
CA LEU A 12 5.98 20.45 -54.16
C LEU A 12 4.60 20.62 -53.50
N THR A 13 3.57 21.03 -54.28
CA THR A 13 2.19 21.15 -53.77
C THR A 13 1.58 19.77 -53.47
N THR A 14 1.82 18.74 -54.30
CA THR A 14 1.36 17.39 -54.02
C THR A 14 2.02 16.80 -52.80
N VAL A 15 3.32 16.99 -52.63
CA VAL A 15 4.03 16.52 -51.37
C VAL A 15 3.50 17.24 -50.14
N ALA A 16 3.25 18.56 -50.22
CA ALA A 16 2.69 19.32 -49.12
C ALA A 16 1.26 18.85 -48.76
N VAL A 17 0.42 18.55 -49.74
CA VAL A 17 -0.95 18.04 -49.52
C VAL A 17 -0.91 16.65 -48.87
N ILE A 18 -0.04 15.76 -49.33
CA ILE A 18 0.14 14.42 -48.72
C ILE A 18 0.62 14.54 -47.29
N PHE A 19 1.55 15.44 -47.00
CA PHE A 19 2.07 15.69 -45.66
C PHE A 19 1.00 16.22 -44.71
N VAL A 20 0.20 17.18 -45.16
CA VAL A 20 -0.94 17.71 -44.39
C VAL A 20 -2.00 16.62 -44.15
N ALA A 21 -2.33 15.82 -45.17
CA ALA A 21 -3.26 14.71 -45.04
C ALA A 21 -2.76 13.65 -44.02
N LEU A 22 -1.47 13.35 -44.03
CA LEU A 22 -0.84 12.44 -43.08
C LEU A 22 -0.92 12.97 -41.62
N ILE A 23 -0.63 14.27 -41.43
CA ILE A 23 -0.77 14.93 -40.11
C ILE A 23 -2.21 14.87 -39.62
N LEU A 24 -3.18 15.21 -40.52
CA LEU A 24 -4.59 15.17 -40.18
C LEU A 24 -5.07 13.76 -39.84
N PHE A 25 -4.58 12.75 -40.55
CA PHE A 25 -4.87 11.34 -40.26
C PHE A 25 -4.31 10.89 -38.92
N ILE A 26 -3.06 11.24 -38.57
CA ILE A 26 -2.45 10.98 -37.28
C ILE A 26 -3.24 11.68 -36.17
N PHE A 27 -3.63 12.93 -36.37
CA PHE A 27 -4.44 13.68 -35.41
C PHE A 27 -5.81 13.04 -35.18
N LEU A 28 -6.46 12.54 -36.23
CA LEU A 28 -7.74 11.83 -36.15
C LEU A 28 -7.60 10.53 -35.36
N LEU A 29 -6.55 9.76 -35.60
CA LEU A 29 -6.23 8.53 -34.81
C LEU A 29 -6.01 8.85 -33.35
N MET A 30 -5.32 9.95 -33.04
CA MET A 30 -5.10 10.44 -31.67
C MET A 30 -6.41 10.81 -30.97
N LEU A 31 -7.29 11.56 -31.66
CA LEU A 31 -8.61 11.91 -31.13
C LEU A 31 -9.46 10.66 -30.87
N PHE A 32 -9.40 9.68 -31.74
CA PHE A 32 -10.15 8.43 -31.55
C PHE A 32 -9.66 7.63 -30.34
N LYS A 33 -8.34 7.57 -30.14
CA LYS A 33 -7.70 6.82 -29.04
C LYS A 33 -7.83 7.53 -27.69
N TYR A 34 -7.65 8.84 -27.64
CA TYR A 34 -7.55 9.60 -26.38
C TYR A 34 -8.70 10.54 -26.11
N GLY A 35 -9.57 10.79 -27.12
CA GLY A 35 -10.67 11.73 -27.01
C GLY A 35 -11.63 11.40 -25.89
N TRP A 36 -12.00 10.14 -25.74
CA TRP A 36 -12.86 9.69 -24.63
C TRP A 36 -12.22 9.97 -23.27
N LEU A 37 -10.94 9.62 -23.12
CA LEU A 37 -10.19 9.82 -21.88
C LEU A 37 -10.06 11.31 -21.52
N TYR A 38 -9.86 12.15 -22.54
CA TYR A 38 -9.78 13.60 -22.40
C TYR A 38 -11.12 14.18 -21.92
N ILE A 39 -12.23 13.77 -22.56
CA ILE A 39 -13.58 14.23 -22.19
C ILE A 39 -13.91 13.80 -20.77
N GLN A 40 -13.59 12.57 -20.39
CA GLN A 40 -13.81 12.05 -19.05
C GLN A 40 -13.01 12.83 -17.99
N ALA A 41 -11.75 13.14 -18.26
CA ALA A 41 -10.90 13.95 -17.39
C ALA A 41 -11.45 15.37 -17.23
N LEU A 42 -11.84 16.01 -18.34
CA LEU A 42 -12.41 17.36 -18.35
C LEU A 42 -13.72 17.42 -17.57
N ALA A 43 -14.65 16.50 -17.85
CA ALA A 43 -15.94 16.42 -17.17
C ALA A 43 -15.82 16.11 -15.67
N SER A 44 -14.72 15.49 -15.24
CA SER A 44 -14.45 15.17 -13.84
C SER A 44 -13.67 16.26 -13.08
N GLY A 45 -13.42 17.41 -13.70
CA GLY A 45 -12.67 18.51 -13.08
C GLY A 45 -11.18 18.21 -12.89
N ALA A 46 -10.64 17.23 -13.61
CA ALA A 46 -9.22 16.84 -13.58
C ALA A 46 -8.59 17.04 -14.98
N PRO A 47 -8.49 18.28 -15.50
CA PRO A 47 -8.05 18.52 -16.86
C PRO A 47 -6.63 18.00 -17.08
N ILE A 48 -6.45 17.28 -18.19
CA ILE A 48 -5.15 16.77 -18.66
C ILE A 48 -5.03 17.18 -20.12
N SER A 49 -3.90 17.72 -20.53
CA SER A 49 -3.66 18.11 -21.92
C SER A 49 -3.58 16.88 -22.82
N LEU A 50 -4.13 16.99 -24.05
CA LEU A 50 -3.96 15.95 -25.08
C LEU A 50 -2.47 15.65 -25.37
N ILE A 51 -1.62 16.68 -25.33
CA ILE A 51 -0.17 16.54 -25.51
C ILE A 51 0.43 15.68 -24.40
N GLN A 52 -0.03 15.83 -23.14
CA GLN A 52 0.40 14.99 -22.03
C GLN A 52 -0.02 13.53 -22.22
N LEU A 53 -1.25 13.26 -22.67
CA LEU A 53 -1.75 11.91 -22.96
C LEU A 53 -0.89 11.20 -24.03
N VAL A 54 -0.53 11.94 -25.07
CA VAL A 54 0.39 11.45 -26.11
C VAL A 54 1.79 11.21 -25.55
N GLY A 55 2.31 12.17 -24.77
CA GLY A 55 3.61 12.06 -24.14
C GLY A 55 3.72 10.83 -23.21
N MET A 56 2.64 10.50 -22.48
CA MET A 56 2.57 9.28 -21.66
C MET A 56 2.79 8.01 -22.51
N THR A 57 2.20 7.97 -23.71
CA THR A 57 2.38 6.81 -24.61
C THR A 57 3.82 6.64 -25.06
N PHE A 58 4.51 7.73 -25.41
CA PHE A 58 5.94 7.68 -25.76
C PHE A 58 6.80 7.24 -24.59
N ARG A 59 6.44 7.61 -23.35
CA ARG A 59 7.11 7.15 -22.12
C ARG A 59 6.68 5.77 -21.64
N ARG A 60 5.83 5.06 -22.41
CA ARG A 60 5.27 3.75 -22.05
C ARG A 60 4.45 3.76 -20.76
N VAL A 61 3.86 4.90 -20.41
CA VAL A 61 2.94 5.05 -19.29
C VAL A 61 1.51 4.73 -19.75
N ASN A 62 0.78 3.94 -18.97
CA ASN A 62 -0.62 3.68 -19.27
C ASN A 62 -1.47 4.91 -18.90
N ALA A 63 -1.82 5.72 -19.90
CA ALA A 63 -2.58 6.95 -19.72
C ALA A 63 -3.91 6.74 -18.97
N ARG A 64 -4.60 5.60 -19.20
CA ARG A 64 -5.85 5.29 -18.51
C ARG A 64 -5.65 5.18 -16.99
N VAL A 65 -4.61 4.46 -16.53
CA VAL A 65 -4.31 4.31 -15.09
C VAL A 65 -4.06 5.66 -14.44
N ILE A 66 -3.31 6.54 -15.10
CA ILE A 66 -2.99 7.88 -14.58
C ILE A 66 -4.24 8.76 -14.54
N VAL A 67 -5.03 8.79 -15.63
CA VAL A 67 -6.24 9.61 -15.73
C VAL A 67 -7.27 9.16 -14.69
N ASP A 68 -7.57 7.86 -14.62
CA ASP A 68 -8.53 7.30 -13.67
C ASP A 68 -8.11 7.59 -12.22
N SER A 69 -6.82 7.45 -11.91
CA SER A 69 -6.27 7.75 -10.59
C SER A 69 -6.39 9.23 -10.24
N ARG A 70 -6.08 10.12 -11.19
CA ARG A 70 -6.24 11.56 -11.01
C ARG A 70 -7.70 11.97 -10.81
N ILE A 71 -8.62 11.38 -11.59
CA ILE A 71 -10.06 11.60 -11.42
C ILE A 71 -10.53 11.14 -10.05
N MET A 72 -10.08 9.97 -9.58
CA MET A 72 -10.41 9.47 -8.25
C MET A 72 -9.93 10.44 -7.16
N ALA A 73 -8.68 10.90 -7.24
CA ALA A 73 -8.12 11.86 -6.29
C ALA A 73 -8.93 13.16 -6.28
N LYS A 74 -9.21 13.73 -7.46
CA LYS A 74 -9.97 14.98 -7.60
C LYS A 74 -11.38 14.89 -7.03
N LYS A 75 -12.09 13.78 -7.31
CA LYS A 75 -13.42 13.51 -6.74
C LYS A 75 -13.40 13.35 -5.22
N ALA A 76 -12.29 12.94 -4.65
CA ALA A 76 -12.08 12.86 -3.21
C ALA A 76 -11.58 14.19 -2.58
N GLY A 77 -11.50 15.26 -3.35
CA GLY A 77 -11.05 16.58 -2.88
C GLY A 77 -9.54 16.74 -2.80
N MET A 78 -8.77 15.79 -3.34
CA MET A 78 -7.31 15.85 -3.38
C MET A 78 -6.82 16.24 -4.77
N ASP A 79 -5.84 17.13 -4.83
CA ASP A 79 -5.20 17.51 -6.09
C ASP A 79 -3.79 16.93 -6.13
N ILE A 80 -3.62 15.88 -6.94
CA ILE A 80 -2.33 15.21 -7.14
C ILE A 80 -1.89 15.47 -8.57
N ASP A 81 -0.71 16.02 -8.74
CA ASP A 81 -0.18 16.35 -10.05
C ASP A 81 0.09 15.11 -10.92
N THR A 82 -0.25 15.21 -12.20
CA THR A 82 -0.03 14.15 -13.20
C THR A 82 1.43 13.68 -13.25
N PRO A 83 2.45 14.56 -13.26
CA PRO A 83 3.85 14.13 -13.29
C PRO A 83 4.25 13.26 -12.10
N LEU A 84 3.70 13.50 -10.91
CA LEU A 84 3.96 12.69 -9.72
C LEU A 84 3.41 11.27 -9.87
N LEU A 85 2.19 11.14 -10.40
CA LEU A 85 1.59 9.84 -10.70
C LEU A 85 2.37 9.07 -11.77
N GLU A 86 2.82 9.77 -12.82
CA GLU A 86 3.65 9.20 -13.88
C GLU A 86 5.01 8.72 -13.34
N ALA A 87 5.67 9.52 -12.51
CA ALA A 87 6.95 9.17 -11.91
C ALA A 87 6.83 7.90 -11.06
N HIS A 88 5.77 7.79 -10.24
CA HIS A 88 5.51 6.60 -9.44
C HIS A 88 5.22 5.37 -10.32
N TYR A 89 4.44 5.53 -11.39
CA TYR A 89 4.17 4.48 -12.37
C TYR A 89 5.46 3.96 -13.02
N LEU A 90 6.34 4.88 -13.46
CA LEU A 90 7.61 4.54 -14.10
C LEU A 90 8.61 3.88 -13.13
N ALA A 91 8.51 4.18 -11.84
CA ALA A 91 9.26 3.50 -10.78
C ALA A 91 8.76 2.08 -10.49
N GLY A 92 7.70 1.61 -11.18
CA GLY A 92 7.11 0.28 -10.99
C GLY A 92 6.07 0.20 -9.87
N GLY A 93 5.64 1.34 -9.33
CA GLY A 93 4.65 1.41 -8.27
C GLY A 93 3.21 1.24 -8.76
N ASN A 94 2.32 0.89 -7.83
CA ASN A 94 0.89 0.73 -8.07
C ASN A 94 0.12 2.03 -7.81
N VAL A 95 0.07 2.91 -8.81
CA VAL A 95 -0.57 4.24 -8.72
C VAL A 95 -2.02 4.17 -8.21
N SER A 96 -2.80 3.21 -8.71
CA SER A 96 -4.21 3.06 -8.31
C SER A 96 -4.36 2.70 -6.83
N ASN A 97 -3.49 1.81 -6.32
CA ASN A 97 -3.50 1.42 -4.91
C ASN A 97 -3.07 2.58 -4.00
N VAL A 98 -2.02 3.30 -4.38
CA VAL A 98 -1.54 4.49 -3.66
C VAL A 98 -2.61 5.56 -3.56
N VAL A 99 -3.28 5.90 -4.67
CA VAL A 99 -4.35 6.90 -4.66
C VAL A 99 -5.55 6.47 -3.81
N ARG A 100 -5.96 5.19 -3.89
CA ARG A 100 -7.03 4.66 -3.02
C ARG A 100 -6.64 4.71 -1.54
N ALA A 101 -5.39 4.40 -1.22
CA ALA A 101 -4.87 4.48 0.13
C ALA A 101 -4.88 5.91 0.67
N LEU A 102 -4.45 6.87 -0.15
CA LEU A 102 -4.50 8.30 0.22
C LEU A 102 -5.93 8.79 0.45
N ILE A 103 -6.88 8.36 -0.40
CA ILE A 103 -8.30 8.69 -0.21
C ILE A 103 -8.82 8.10 1.11
N ALA A 104 -8.48 6.85 1.41
CA ALA A 104 -8.87 6.19 2.64
C ALA A 104 -8.25 6.87 3.87
N ALA A 105 -6.96 7.22 3.81
CA ALA A 105 -6.24 7.93 4.86
C ALA A 105 -6.86 9.31 5.12
N ASN A 106 -7.12 10.08 4.07
CA ASN A 106 -7.76 11.39 4.19
C ASN A 106 -9.16 11.30 4.85
N LYS A 107 -9.98 10.31 4.46
CA LYS A 107 -11.30 10.08 5.10
C LYS A 107 -11.21 9.65 6.55
N ALA A 108 -10.13 8.97 6.93
CA ALA A 108 -9.87 8.52 8.29
C ALA A 108 -9.10 9.56 9.13
N ASN A 109 -8.83 10.75 8.60
CA ASN A 109 -8.00 11.80 9.21
C ASN A 109 -6.61 11.27 9.62
N LEU A 110 -6.03 10.37 8.83
CA LEU A 110 -4.66 9.90 9.00
C LEU A 110 -3.72 10.80 8.20
N ASP A 111 -2.62 11.18 8.83
CA ASP A 111 -1.55 11.94 8.17
C ASP A 111 -0.71 10.99 7.30
N LEU A 112 -1.03 10.92 6.02
CA LEU A 112 -0.32 10.14 5.00
C LEU A 112 -0.07 11.01 3.77
N GLY A 113 1.16 11.46 3.59
CA GLY A 113 1.59 12.20 2.41
C GLY A 113 1.77 11.31 1.18
N PHE A 114 1.65 11.91 -0.02
CA PHE A 114 1.84 11.19 -1.30
C PHE A 114 3.21 10.50 -1.38
N ASN A 115 4.29 11.21 -1.04
CA ASN A 115 5.65 10.68 -1.10
C ASN A 115 5.85 9.48 -0.16
N GLN A 116 5.25 9.54 1.02
CA GLN A 116 5.30 8.45 1.99
C GLN A 116 4.52 7.24 1.49
N ALA A 117 3.32 7.44 0.92
CA ALA A 117 2.54 6.36 0.32
C ALA A 117 3.29 5.68 -0.83
N CYS A 118 3.95 6.47 -1.71
CA CYS A 118 4.80 5.95 -2.77
C CYS A 118 5.99 5.15 -2.23
N ALA A 119 6.64 5.62 -1.17
CA ALA A 119 7.77 4.92 -0.55
C ALA A 119 7.36 3.58 0.05
N ILE A 120 6.19 3.51 0.68
CA ILE A 120 5.60 2.27 1.23
C ILE A 120 5.31 1.26 0.12
N ASP A 121 4.69 1.72 -0.98
CA ASP A 121 4.34 0.88 -2.15
C ASP A 121 5.60 0.32 -2.82
N LEU A 122 6.60 1.17 -3.07
CA LEU A 122 7.88 0.77 -3.67
C LEU A 122 8.72 -0.13 -2.75
N ALA A 123 8.50 -0.08 -1.43
CA ALA A 123 9.06 -1.05 -0.48
C ALA A 123 8.35 -2.42 -0.50
N GLY A 124 7.38 -2.62 -1.41
CA GLY A 124 6.65 -3.87 -1.59
C GLY A 124 5.62 -4.15 -0.50
N ARG A 125 5.04 -3.08 0.09
CA ARG A 125 3.96 -3.18 1.07
C ARG A 125 2.65 -2.65 0.48
N ASP A 126 1.54 -3.28 0.86
CA ASP A 126 0.22 -2.80 0.49
C ASP A 126 -0.17 -1.58 1.34
N VAL A 127 -0.15 -0.40 0.72
CA VAL A 127 -0.46 0.87 1.39
C VAL A 127 -1.91 0.91 1.82
N LEU A 128 -2.83 0.39 1.01
CA LEU A 128 -4.26 0.40 1.31
C LEU A 128 -4.59 -0.51 2.48
N ASP A 129 -3.98 -1.70 2.54
CA ASP A 129 -4.12 -2.63 3.67
C ASP A 129 -3.53 -2.02 4.95
N ALA A 130 -2.38 -1.35 4.84
CA ALA A 130 -1.76 -0.65 5.96
C ALA A 130 -2.67 0.45 6.54
N VAL A 131 -3.30 1.27 5.68
CA VAL A 131 -4.27 2.29 6.11
C VAL A 131 -5.48 1.64 6.79
N ARG A 132 -6.03 0.58 6.22
CA ARG A 132 -7.16 -0.15 6.81
C ARG A 132 -6.81 -0.71 8.19
N THR A 133 -5.67 -1.35 8.32
CA THR A 133 -5.20 -1.92 9.60
C THR A 133 -4.83 -0.85 10.62
N SER A 134 -4.48 0.36 10.19
CA SER A 134 -4.28 1.49 11.08
C SER A 134 -5.59 2.00 11.69
N VAL A 135 -6.69 1.95 10.92
CA VAL A 135 -8.03 2.38 11.37
C VAL A 135 -8.75 1.26 12.12
N THR A 136 -8.68 0.04 11.56
CA THR A 136 -9.33 -1.15 12.11
C THR A 136 -8.25 -2.17 12.47
N PRO A 137 -7.94 -2.32 13.77
CA PRO A 137 -6.95 -3.28 14.22
C PRO A 137 -7.29 -4.69 13.75
N LYS A 138 -6.26 -5.49 13.48
CA LYS A 138 -6.39 -6.89 13.11
C LYS A 138 -5.89 -7.81 14.21
N ILE A 139 -6.43 -9.02 14.26
CA ILE A 139 -6.00 -10.08 15.16
C ILE A 139 -5.03 -10.99 14.41
N ILE A 140 -3.92 -11.31 15.05
CA ILE A 140 -2.90 -12.24 14.56
C ILE A 140 -2.82 -13.39 15.55
N ASP A 141 -2.90 -14.63 15.04
CA ASP A 141 -2.71 -15.82 15.86
C ASP A 141 -1.21 -16.04 16.15
N CYS A 142 -0.89 -16.40 17.37
CA CYS A 142 0.46 -16.70 17.81
C CYS A 142 0.49 -18.07 18.54
N PRO A 143 1.13 -19.06 17.91
CA PRO A 143 1.86 -19.07 16.64
C PRO A 143 0.92 -19.01 15.43
N ASP A 144 1.45 -18.70 14.24
CA ASP A 144 0.69 -18.73 12.99
C ASP A 144 0.46 -20.19 12.57
N PRO A 145 -0.82 -20.67 12.52
CA PRO A 145 -1.13 -22.06 12.18
C PRO A 145 -0.65 -22.45 10.77
N LYS A 146 -0.55 -21.48 9.86
CA LYS A 146 -0.08 -21.71 8.48
C LYS A 146 1.38 -22.15 8.41
N ARG A 147 2.15 -21.94 9.48
CA ARG A 147 3.58 -22.30 9.58
C ARG A 147 3.83 -23.65 10.25
N GLY A 148 2.78 -24.44 10.47
CA GLY A 148 2.89 -25.82 10.97
C GLY A 148 3.11 -25.97 12.47
N ARG A 149 3.06 -24.87 13.24
CA ARG A 149 3.02 -24.92 14.71
C ARG A 149 1.65 -24.43 15.18
N GLU A 150 1.01 -25.22 16.01
CA GLU A 150 -0.32 -24.91 16.55
C GLU A 150 -0.26 -24.29 17.94
N THR A 151 0.84 -24.53 18.69
CA THR A 151 1.03 -24.08 20.05
C THR A 151 2.42 -23.51 20.28
N ILE A 152 2.52 -22.67 21.29
CA ILE A 152 3.78 -22.22 21.90
C ILE A 152 4.02 -23.10 23.11
N ASP A 153 5.11 -23.81 23.10
CA ASP A 153 5.47 -24.73 24.19
C ASP A 153 6.43 -24.06 25.16
N GLY A 154 6.09 -24.03 26.44
CA GLY A 154 6.90 -23.49 27.51
C GLY A 154 6.93 -24.44 28.69
N VAL A 155 8.02 -24.45 29.47
CA VAL A 155 8.18 -25.28 30.68
C VAL A 155 8.27 -24.36 31.87
N ALA A 156 7.39 -24.57 32.86
CA ALA A 156 7.43 -23.86 34.13
C ALA A 156 8.56 -24.41 35.06
N LYS A 157 8.88 -23.71 36.14
CA LYS A 157 9.98 -24.13 37.06
C LYS A 157 9.74 -25.46 37.74
N ASP A 158 8.49 -25.90 37.84
CA ASP A 158 8.12 -27.23 38.35
C ASP A 158 8.34 -28.37 37.35
N GLY A 159 8.85 -28.05 36.13
CA GLY A 159 9.19 -29.02 35.10
C GLY A 159 8.01 -29.44 34.22
N ILE A 160 6.82 -28.88 34.42
CA ILE A 160 5.64 -29.20 33.63
C ILE A 160 5.61 -28.33 32.36
N GLN A 161 5.39 -29.00 31.23
CA GLN A 161 5.22 -28.34 29.92
C GLN A 161 3.78 -27.82 29.76
N LEU A 162 3.68 -26.60 29.29
CA LEU A 162 2.43 -25.97 28.91
C LEU A 162 2.42 -25.66 27.41
N LYS A 163 1.28 -25.89 26.79
CA LYS A 163 1.00 -25.56 25.38
C LYS A 163 0.04 -24.38 25.35
N VAL A 164 0.46 -23.28 24.77
CA VAL A 164 -0.29 -22.02 24.80
C VAL A 164 -0.60 -21.55 23.39
N LYS A 165 -1.83 -21.04 23.21
CA LYS A 165 -2.24 -20.28 22.01
C LYS A 165 -2.57 -18.86 22.45
N ALA A 166 -2.03 -17.89 21.72
CA ALA A 166 -2.32 -16.48 21.97
C ALA A 166 -2.85 -15.79 20.73
N ARG A 167 -3.63 -14.74 20.93
CA ARG A 167 -4.09 -13.81 19.91
C ARG A 167 -3.53 -12.43 20.21
N VAL A 168 -2.95 -11.81 19.18
CA VAL A 168 -2.32 -10.50 19.29
C VAL A 168 -3.12 -9.52 18.46
N THR A 169 -3.72 -8.54 19.12
CA THR A 169 -4.39 -7.45 18.40
C THR A 169 -3.36 -6.37 18.08
N VAL A 170 -3.21 -6.09 16.79
CA VAL A 170 -2.23 -5.11 16.30
C VAL A 170 -2.89 -4.06 15.42
N ARG A 171 -2.30 -2.88 15.43
CA ARG A 171 -2.62 -1.81 14.49
C ARG A 171 -1.34 -1.42 13.74
N THR A 172 -1.48 -1.01 12.48
CA THR A 172 -0.35 -0.53 11.68
C THR A 172 0.07 0.87 12.14
N ASN A 173 1.36 1.04 12.38
CA ASN A 173 1.96 2.35 12.59
C ASN A 173 2.49 2.88 11.26
N MET A 174 1.80 3.88 10.68
CA MET A 174 2.11 4.44 9.37
C MET A 174 3.52 5.03 9.27
N GLN A 175 4.05 5.57 10.37
CA GLN A 175 5.40 6.18 10.39
C GLN A 175 6.51 5.13 10.37
N ARG A 176 6.23 3.92 10.90
CA ARG A 176 7.20 2.82 10.96
C ARG A 176 7.07 1.82 9.80
N LEU A 177 6.17 2.06 8.85
CA LEU A 177 5.96 1.13 7.73
C LEU A 177 7.20 0.97 6.86
N VAL A 178 7.90 2.05 6.56
CA VAL A 178 9.17 1.99 5.83
C VAL A 178 10.28 1.61 6.82
N GLY A 179 10.93 0.48 6.58
CA GLY A 179 12.02 -0.03 7.43
C GLY A 179 11.59 -0.83 8.67
N GLY A 180 10.32 -0.79 9.08
CA GLY A 180 9.83 -1.59 10.20
C GLY A 180 9.71 -3.08 9.86
N ALA A 181 9.94 -3.95 10.84
CA ALA A 181 9.79 -5.38 10.65
C ALA A 181 8.33 -5.78 10.40
N ARG A 182 8.14 -6.94 9.76
CA ARG A 182 6.83 -7.48 9.40
C ARG A 182 6.17 -8.19 10.57
N GLU A 183 4.95 -8.64 10.34
CA GLU A 183 4.09 -9.38 11.26
C GLU A 183 4.77 -10.61 11.89
N GLU A 184 5.57 -11.32 11.09
CA GLU A 184 6.29 -12.49 11.55
C GLU A 184 7.25 -12.19 12.73
N THR A 185 7.82 -10.99 12.74
CA THR A 185 8.69 -10.56 13.84
C THR A 185 7.89 -10.30 15.11
N VAL A 186 6.67 -9.78 15.00
CA VAL A 186 5.77 -9.61 16.14
C VAL A 186 5.41 -10.98 16.73
N ILE A 187 4.99 -11.92 15.87
CA ILE A 187 4.65 -13.29 16.28
C ILE A 187 5.83 -13.96 17.00
N ALA A 188 7.03 -13.87 16.42
CA ALA A 188 8.22 -14.49 16.99
C ALA A 188 8.55 -13.91 18.39
N ARG A 189 8.54 -12.57 18.53
CA ARG A 189 8.85 -11.89 19.80
C ARG A 189 7.79 -12.15 20.87
N VAL A 190 6.50 -12.14 20.48
CA VAL A 190 5.41 -12.46 21.41
C VAL A 190 5.53 -13.92 21.86
N GLY A 191 5.80 -14.85 20.93
CA GLY A 191 6.04 -16.25 21.28
C GLY A 191 7.20 -16.42 22.27
N GLU A 192 8.35 -15.78 22.01
CA GLU A 192 9.49 -15.76 22.95
C GLU A 192 9.10 -15.15 24.29
N GLY A 193 8.35 -14.05 24.30
CA GLY A 193 7.86 -13.40 25.50
C GLY A 193 6.98 -14.32 26.35
N ILE A 194 6.10 -15.10 25.72
CA ILE A 194 5.22 -16.08 26.37
C ILE A 194 6.07 -17.22 26.98
N VAL A 195 6.98 -17.82 26.21
CA VAL A 195 7.87 -18.87 26.69
C VAL A 195 8.69 -18.40 27.92
N SER A 196 9.24 -17.18 27.82
CA SER A 196 10.00 -16.56 28.93
C SER A 196 9.14 -16.33 30.18
N SER A 197 7.87 -15.93 29.99
CA SER A 197 6.93 -15.69 31.09
C SER A 197 6.53 -17.01 31.78
N ILE A 198 6.25 -18.07 31.00
CA ILE A 198 5.98 -19.42 31.52
C ILE A 198 7.20 -19.93 32.28
N GLY A 199 8.41 -19.82 31.73
CA GLY A 199 9.65 -20.28 32.37
C GLY A 199 9.98 -19.53 33.67
N SER A 200 9.44 -18.34 33.87
CA SER A 200 9.58 -17.59 35.12
C SER A 200 8.56 -17.98 36.19
N ALA A 201 7.44 -18.62 35.82
CA ALA A 201 6.39 -19.04 36.74
C ALA A 201 6.90 -20.19 37.67
N LEU A 202 6.55 -20.13 38.97
CA LEU A 202 6.98 -21.11 39.93
C LEU A 202 6.32 -22.47 39.67
N THR A 203 5.05 -22.48 39.30
CA THR A 203 4.28 -23.70 39.00
C THR A 203 3.40 -23.49 37.77
N HIS A 204 3.13 -24.58 37.07
CA HIS A 204 2.18 -24.59 35.96
C HIS A 204 0.76 -24.12 36.36
N LYS A 205 0.36 -24.42 37.61
CA LYS A 205 -0.94 -24.01 38.17
C LYS A 205 -1.10 -22.52 38.22
N ASN A 206 -0.08 -21.76 38.54
CA ASN A 206 -0.11 -20.29 38.55
C ASN A 206 -0.43 -19.72 37.16
N VAL A 207 0.07 -20.40 36.13
CA VAL A 207 -0.20 -20.00 34.74
C VAL A 207 -1.66 -20.30 34.32
N LEU A 208 -2.15 -21.49 34.71
CA LEU A 208 -3.54 -21.90 34.41
C LEU A 208 -4.57 -21.07 35.19
N GLU A 209 -4.28 -20.69 36.42
CA GLU A 209 -5.17 -19.88 37.26
C GLU A 209 -5.23 -18.41 36.79
N SER A 210 -4.16 -17.88 36.20
CA SER A 210 -4.06 -16.47 35.86
C SER A 210 -3.29 -16.25 34.55
N PRO A 211 -3.80 -16.72 33.40
CA PRO A 211 -3.14 -16.55 32.11
C PRO A 211 -2.98 -15.05 31.72
N ASP A 212 -3.83 -14.18 32.22
CA ASP A 212 -3.76 -12.73 32.02
C ASP A 212 -2.46 -12.10 32.55
N LEU A 213 -1.82 -12.71 33.53
CA LEU A 213 -0.51 -12.24 34.03
C LEU A 213 0.57 -12.37 32.97
N ILE A 214 0.51 -13.43 32.15
CA ILE A 214 1.43 -13.62 31.01
C ILE A 214 1.17 -12.52 29.98
N SER A 215 -0.08 -12.30 29.60
CA SER A 215 -0.47 -11.25 28.65
C SER A 215 0.09 -9.89 29.06
N LYS A 216 -0.11 -9.50 30.33
CA LYS A 216 0.38 -8.23 30.86
C LYS A 216 1.91 -8.14 30.86
N GLN A 217 2.60 -9.20 31.31
CA GLN A 217 4.06 -9.23 31.32
C GLN A 217 4.66 -9.11 29.92
N VAL A 218 4.07 -9.81 28.95
CA VAL A 218 4.53 -9.80 27.56
C VAL A 218 4.28 -8.43 26.93
N LEU A 219 3.11 -7.83 27.17
CA LEU A 219 2.75 -6.50 26.66
C LEU A 219 3.71 -5.42 27.19
N HIS A 220 4.07 -5.47 28.47
CA HIS A 220 4.99 -4.51 29.08
C HIS A 220 6.43 -4.57 28.53
N LYS A 221 6.82 -5.65 27.85
CA LYS A 221 8.15 -5.77 27.24
C LYS A 221 8.35 -4.90 25.99
N GLY A 222 7.31 -4.25 25.46
CA GLY A 222 7.43 -3.37 24.29
C GLY A 222 7.94 -4.12 23.05
N LEU A 223 7.38 -5.29 22.76
CA LEU A 223 7.85 -6.20 21.72
C LEU A 223 7.59 -5.70 20.28
N ASP A 224 6.82 -4.63 20.13
CA ASP A 224 6.56 -3.93 18.87
C ASP A 224 7.68 -2.99 18.44
N ALA A 225 8.68 -2.75 19.28
CA ALA A 225 9.80 -1.87 18.95
C ALA A 225 10.49 -2.27 17.63
N GLY A 226 10.65 -1.31 16.70
CA GLY A 226 11.26 -1.55 15.40
C GLY A 226 10.41 -2.39 14.43
N THR A 227 9.12 -2.61 14.74
CA THR A 227 8.15 -3.22 13.81
C THR A 227 7.25 -2.18 13.17
N ALA A 228 6.59 -2.56 12.08
CA ALA A 228 5.58 -1.73 11.42
C ALA A 228 4.23 -1.70 12.17
N PHE A 229 4.13 -2.40 13.28
CA PHE A 229 2.91 -2.59 14.06
C PHE A 229 3.06 -2.04 15.47
N GLU A 230 1.93 -1.75 16.07
CA GLU A 230 1.75 -1.44 17.49
C GLU A 230 0.85 -2.51 18.08
N ILE A 231 1.27 -3.12 19.17
CA ILE A 231 0.50 -4.16 19.87
C ILE A 231 -0.49 -3.46 20.79
N LEU A 232 -1.77 -3.73 20.61
CA LEU A 232 -2.84 -3.16 21.44
C LEU A 232 -3.21 -4.10 22.60
N SER A 233 -3.32 -5.41 22.33
CA SER A 233 -3.54 -6.43 23.34
C SER A 233 -2.87 -7.74 22.95
N ILE A 234 -2.62 -8.55 23.96
CA ILE A 234 -2.19 -9.95 23.84
C ILE A 234 -3.15 -10.74 24.70
N ASP A 235 -3.89 -11.64 24.09
CA ASP A 235 -4.92 -12.43 24.76
C ASP A 235 -4.51 -13.90 24.69
N ILE A 236 -4.41 -14.56 25.83
CA ILE A 236 -4.17 -16.01 25.88
C ILE A 236 -5.50 -16.70 25.55
N ALA A 237 -5.52 -17.38 24.43
CA ALA A 237 -6.74 -18.01 23.93
C ALA A 237 -6.95 -19.43 24.48
N ASP A 238 -5.86 -20.13 24.75
CA ASP A 238 -5.86 -21.50 25.22
C ASP A 238 -4.58 -21.85 25.97
N VAL A 239 -4.69 -22.63 27.05
CA VAL A 239 -3.55 -23.15 27.81
C VAL A 239 -3.82 -24.59 28.22
N ASP A 240 -3.07 -25.50 27.63
CA ASP A 240 -3.12 -26.93 27.94
C ASP A 240 -1.85 -27.40 28.59
N VAL A 241 -1.97 -28.45 29.40
CA VAL A 241 -0.81 -29.17 29.97
C VAL A 241 -0.28 -30.12 28.89
N GLY A 242 1.02 -30.02 28.60
CA GLY A 242 1.71 -30.97 27.72
C GLY A 242 1.75 -32.38 28.30
N ASP A 243 1.94 -33.37 27.43
CA ASP A 243 2.11 -34.76 27.82
C ASP A 243 3.38 -34.98 28.60
#